data_38665cb34c7772f19bef0b8eef582448
#
_entry.id   38665cb34c7772f19bef0b8eef582448
#
_cell.length_a   1.000
_cell.length_b   1.000
_cell.length_c   1.000
_cell.angle_alpha   90.00
_cell.angle_beta   90.00
_cell.angle_gamma   90.00
#
_symmetry.space_group_name_H-M   'P 1'
#
loop_
_entity.id
_entity.type
_entity.pdbx_description
1 polymer ?
#
loop_
_entity_poly.entity_id
_entity_poly.type
_entity_poly.pdbx_seq_one_letter_code
_entity_poly.pdbx_strand_id
1 'polypeptide(L)' 'MNKSELIDAIADGADISKASAGRALDSALDAITGALKNLSLIHI' A
#
# COMPACT_ATOMS: atom_id res chain seq x y z
N MET A 1 -11.34 7.31 -6.36
CA MET A 1 -11.13 6.90 -4.94
C MET A 1 -9.90 7.60 -4.39
N ASN A 2 -10.04 8.28 -3.26
CA ASN A 2 -8.88 8.91 -2.65
C ASN A 2 -8.26 7.98 -1.60
N LYS A 3 -7.12 8.40 -1.04
CA LYS A 3 -6.38 7.57 -0.07
C LYS A 3 -7.21 7.25 1.17
N SER A 4 -7.97 8.21 1.68
CA SER A 4 -8.83 8.00 2.85
C SER A 4 -9.89 6.93 2.59
N GLU A 5 -10.52 6.98 1.43
CA GLU A 5 -11.53 5.98 1.07
C GLU A 5 -10.91 4.60 0.93
N LEU A 6 -9.71 4.53 0.38
CA LEU A 6 -9.01 3.27 0.23
C LEU A 6 -8.66 2.67 1.59
N ILE A 7 -8.19 3.51 2.52
CA ILE A 7 -7.87 3.07 3.88
C ILE A 7 -9.13 2.56 4.58
N ASP A 8 -10.25 3.26 4.43
CA ASP A 8 -11.52 2.84 5.00
C ASP A 8 -11.96 1.48 4.46
N ALA A 9 -11.83 1.27 3.14
CA ALA A 9 -12.19 0.03 2.50
C ALA A 9 -11.30 -1.12 2.99
N ILE A 10 -10.01 -0.89 3.13
CA ILE A 10 -9.07 -1.90 3.64
C ILE A 10 -9.40 -2.25 5.09
N ALA A 11 -9.64 -1.25 5.91
CA ALA A 11 -9.96 -1.46 7.33
C ALA A 11 -11.24 -2.30 7.48
N ASP A 12 -12.24 -1.99 6.69
CA ASP A 12 -13.50 -2.70 6.72
C ASP A 12 -13.36 -4.14 6.21
N GLY A 13 -12.69 -4.30 5.08
CA GLY A 13 -12.53 -5.62 4.47
C GLY A 13 -11.65 -6.57 5.26
N ALA A 14 -10.64 -6.04 5.94
CA ALA A 14 -9.71 -6.85 6.73
C ALA A 14 -10.07 -6.89 8.22
N ASP A 15 -11.10 -6.17 8.63
CA ASP A 15 -11.54 -6.07 10.02
C ASP A 15 -10.42 -5.59 10.94
N ILE A 16 -9.72 -4.54 10.51
CA ILE A 16 -8.62 -3.94 11.27
C ILE A 16 -8.91 -2.46 11.48
N SER A 17 -8.15 -1.82 12.37
CA SER A 17 -8.31 -0.39 12.63
C SER A 17 -7.82 0.42 11.42
N LYS A 18 -8.31 1.66 11.31
CA LYS A 18 -7.87 2.56 10.24
C LYS A 18 -6.37 2.84 10.33
N ALA A 19 -5.82 2.94 11.53
CA ALA A 19 -4.39 3.14 11.72
C ALA A 19 -3.59 1.96 11.17
N SER A 20 -4.04 0.74 11.42
CA SER A 20 -3.41 -0.47 10.89
C SER A 20 -3.56 -0.54 9.38
N ALA A 21 -4.74 -0.18 8.86
CA ALA A 21 -4.99 -0.16 7.43
C ALA A 21 -4.10 0.85 6.72
N GLY A 22 -3.89 2.03 7.33
CA GLY A 22 -2.99 3.04 6.79
C GLY A 22 -1.55 2.54 6.71
N ARG A 23 -1.09 1.86 7.75
CA ARG A 23 0.25 1.28 7.76
C ARG A 23 0.39 0.16 6.73
N ALA A 24 -0.63 -0.67 6.60
CA ALA A 24 -0.63 -1.74 5.60
C ALA A 24 -0.55 -1.16 4.19
N LEU A 25 -1.31 -0.10 3.93
CA LEU A 25 -1.29 0.57 2.63
C LEU A 25 0.09 1.18 2.35
N ASP A 26 0.67 1.87 3.32
CA ASP A 26 2.00 2.47 3.16
C ASP A 26 3.06 1.40 2.90
N SER A 27 2.99 0.27 3.61
CA SER A 27 3.92 -0.85 3.39
C SER A 27 3.76 -1.44 2.00
N ALA A 28 2.52 -1.59 1.54
CA ALA A 28 2.26 -2.13 0.21
C ALA A 28 2.80 -1.19 -0.88
N LEU A 29 2.57 0.11 -0.72
CA LEU A 29 3.07 1.10 -1.68
C LEU A 29 4.59 1.14 -1.70
N ASP A 30 5.22 1.03 -0.54
CA ASP A 30 6.67 1.00 -0.42
C ASP A 30 7.25 -0.24 -1.11
N ALA A 31 6.63 -1.38 -0.93
CA ALA A 31 7.04 -2.63 -1.56
C ALA A 31 6.92 -2.55 -3.09
N ILE A 32 5.83 -1.96 -3.57
CA ILE A 32 5.62 -1.77 -5.01
C ILE A 32 6.69 -0.84 -5.58
N THR A 33 6.97 0.26 -4.89
CA THR A 33 8.00 1.21 -5.31
C THR A 33 9.36 0.53 -5.36
N GLY A 34 9.70 -0.28 -4.36
CA GLY A 34 10.94 -1.03 -4.34
C GLY A 34 11.04 -2.01 -5.50
N ALA A 35 9.95 -2.73 -5.80
CA ALA A 35 9.91 -3.66 -6.91
C ALA A 35 10.12 -2.96 -8.24
N LEU A 36 9.50 -1.79 -8.42
CA LEU A 36 9.66 -1.02 -9.65
C LEU A 36 11.10 -0.54 -9.82
N LYS A 37 11.76 -0.13 -8.74
CA LYS A 37 13.16 0.26 -8.78
C LYS A 37 14.05 -0.90 -9.18
N ASN A 38 13.78 -2.08 -8.65
CA ASN A 38 14.53 -3.29 -8.99
C ASN A 38 14.37 -3.63 -10.47
N LEU A 39 13.17 -3.50 -11.01
CA LEU A 39 12.92 -3.74 -12.43
C LEU A 39 13.69 -2.75 -13.30
N SER A 40 13.77 -1.48 -12.88
CA SER A 40 14.55 -0.47 -13.58
C SER A 40 16.01 -0.84 -13.62
N LEU A 41 16.57 -1.34 -12.53
CA LEU A 41 17.96 -1.78 -12.47
C LEU A 41 18.23 -2.95 -13.40
N ILE A 42 17.32 -3.90 -13.45
CA ILE A 42 17.43 -5.06 -14.33
C ILE A 42 17.38 -4.62 -15.78
N HIS A 43 16.64 -3.58 -16.06
CA HIS A 43 16.45 -3.10 -17.41
C HIS A 43 17.70 -2.44 -18.00
N ILE A 44 18.56 -1.97 -17.17
CA ILE A 44 19.81 -1.37 -17.59
C ILE A 44 20.85 -2.45 -17.93
#